data_a5e688a53b29d070ee9ef5d1ed0ab394
#
_entry.id   a5e688a53b29d070ee9ef5d1ed0ab394
#
_cell.length_a   1.000
_cell.length_b   1.000
_cell.length_c   1.000
_cell.angle_alpha   90.00
_cell.angle_beta   90.00
_cell.angle_gamma   90.00
#
_symmetry.space_group_name_H-M   'P 1'
#
loop_
_entity.id
_entity.type
_entity.pdbx_description
1 polymer ?
#
loop_
_entity_poly.entity_id
_entity_poly.type
_entity_poly.pdbx_seq_one_letter_code
_entity_poly.pdbx_strand_id
1 'polypeptide(L)'
;MDKARIAFRFGHYGDCYHGSQVQPDVPTVQGEFMHIFKKKLKWTRERMPVPMASRTDSGVHVRQNGGFIDIDQNRWDAMGEIGFMKAVGHQIPDSITLIDAMQVDGEWSPRRALHRTYRYRLECMEGWVDPNPEDFEHLCSLFEGEHEWDNFCRRETNR
;
A
#
# COMPACT_ATOMS: atom_id res chain seq x y z
N MET A 1 -8.75 22.93 14.60
CA MET A 1 -8.53 23.07 13.15
C MET A 1 -9.15 21.87 12.49
N ASP A 2 -10.06 22.11 11.57
CA ASP A 2 -10.72 21.05 10.84
C ASP A 2 -9.71 20.34 9.94
N LYS A 3 -9.81 19.02 9.89
CA LYS A 3 -8.91 18.18 9.08
C LYS A 3 -9.66 17.59 7.91
N ALA A 4 -9.04 17.64 6.74
CA ALA A 4 -9.44 16.89 5.56
C ALA A 4 -8.70 15.56 5.54
N ARG A 5 -9.43 14.45 5.40
CA ARG A 5 -8.83 13.14 5.10
C ARG A 5 -8.67 13.01 3.61
N ILE A 6 -7.43 12.86 3.17
CA ILE A 6 -7.09 12.72 1.77
C ILE A 6 -6.64 11.28 1.52
N ALA A 7 -7.51 10.52 0.87
CA ALA A 7 -7.18 9.22 0.35
C ALA A 7 -6.37 9.39 -0.95
N PHE A 8 -5.37 8.53 -1.15
CA PHE A 8 -4.58 8.51 -2.38
C PHE A 8 -4.24 7.09 -2.79
N ARG A 9 -4.13 6.87 -4.10
CA ARG A 9 -3.68 5.60 -4.67
C ARG A 9 -2.27 5.73 -5.20
N PHE A 10 -1.50 4.66 -5.06
CA PHE A 10 -0.11 4.60 -5.51
C PHE A 10 0.31 3.19 -5.88
N GLY A 11 1.32 3.09 -6.73
CA GLY A 11 2.06 1.87 -7.03
C GLY A 11 3.51 1.99 -6.58
N HIS A 12 4.23 0.87 -6.47
CA HIS A 12 5.66 0.91 -6.18
C HIS A 12 6.40 -0.34 -6.69
N TYR A 13 7.70 -0.17 -6.94
CA TYR A 13 8.62 -1.26 -7.20
C TYR A 13 9.13 -1.83 -5.88
N GLY A 14 8.89 -3.13 -5.65
CA GLY A 14 9.24 -3.81 -4.40
C GLY A 14 10.74 -3.93 -4.16
N ASP A 15 11.54 -4.03 -5.21
CA ASP A 15 13.00 -4.20 -5.13
C ASP A 15 13.70 -3.06 -4.38
N CYS A 16 13.07 -1.88 -4.33
CA CYS A 16 13.60 -0.71 -3.65
C CYS A 16 13.27 -0.68 -2.14
N TYR A 17 12.47 -1.64 -1.63
CA TYR A 17 11.91 -1.57 -0.29
C TYR A 17 11.97 -2.90 0.46
N HIS A 18 12.19 -2.82 1.77
CA HIS A 18 12.07 -3.94 2.70
C HIS A 18 10.61 -4.12 3.17
N GLY A 19 9.69 -4.09 2.21
CA GLY A 19 8.25 -4.18 2.42
C GLY A 19 7.57 -2.82 2.60
N SER A 20 6.25 -2.86 2.80
CA SER A 20 5.45 -1.65 2.89
C SER A 20 5.45 -1.02 4.28
N GLN A 21 5.52 -1.82 5.35
CA GLN A 21 5.40 -1.34 6.73
C GLN A 21 6.72 -0.79 7.25
N VAL A 22 6.66 0.32 8.01
CA VAL A 22 7.84 0.93 8.65
C VAL A 22 8.59 -0.08 9.50
N GLN A 23 9.90 -0.15 9.28
CA GLN A 23 10.87 -0.92 10.04
C GLN A 23 12.06 -0.01 10.40
N PRO A 24 12.80 -0.32 11.48
CA PRO A 24 14.03 0.41 11.81
C PRO A 24 15.08 0.24 10.70
N ASP A 25 15.79 1.32 10.40
CA ASP A 25 17.04 1.36 9.63
C ASP A 25 16.99 0.80 8.19
N VAL A 26 15.80 0.55 7.65
CA VAL A 26 15.64 0.09 6.27
C VAL A 26 14.58 0.90 5.52
N PRO A 27 14.72 1.09 4.19
CA PRO A 27 13.73 1.78 3.39
C PRO A 27 12.44 0.97 3.28
N THR A 28 11.31 1.63 3.54
CA THR A 28 9.97 1.06 3.43
C THR A 28 9.03 2.06 2.77
N VAL A 29 8.01 1.58 2.07
CA VAL A 29 7.06 2.46 1.36
C VAL A 29 6.37 3.43 2.31
N GLN A 30 5.91 2.95 3.46
CA GLN A 30 5.27 3.77 4.49
C GLN A 30 6.25 4.79 5.09
N GLY A 31 7.50 4.39 5.29
CA GLY A 31 8.57 5.27 5.77
C GLY A 31 8.83 6.43 4.81
N GLU A 32 8.84 6.15 3.49
CA GLU A 32 9.01 7.17 2.47
C GLU A 32 7.87 8.20 2.48
N PHE A 33 6.62 7.76 2.47
CA PHE A 33 5.48 8.68 2.58
C PHE A 33 5.51 9.50 3.89
N MET A 34 5.86 8.89 5.01
CA MET A 34 5.99 9.61 6.30
C MET A 34 7.10 10.66 6.22
N HIS A 35 8.22 10.35 5.58
CA HIS A 35 9.30 11.31 5.36
C HIS A 35 8.84 12.48 4.49
N ILE A 36 8.17 12.21 3.37
CA ILE A 36 7.62 13.22 2.47
C ILE A 36 6.67 14.15 3.22
N PHE A 37 5.64 13.61 3.85
CA PHE A 37 4.63 14.44 4.50
C PHE A 37 5.15 15.22 5.70
N LYS A 38 6.05 14.64 6.49
CA LYS A 38 6.59 15.29 7.69
C LYS A 38 7.78 16.22 7.40
N LYS A 39 8.76 15.74 6.64
CA LYS A 39 10.04 16.43 6.48
C LYS A 39 10.06 17.34 5.26
N LYS A 40 9.60 16.85 4.11
CA LYS A 40 9.67 17.61 2.86
C LYS A 40 8.51 18.60 2.76
N LEU A 41 7.28 18.17 2.94
CA LEU A 41 6.08 19.02 2.79
C LEU A 41 5.64 19.71 4.08
N LYS A 42 6.07 19.20 5.24
CA LYS A 42 5.71 19.75 6.57
C LYS A 42 4.19 19.83 6.79
N TRP A 43 3.45 18.87 6.25
CA TRP A 43 1.99 18.81 6.36
C TRP A 43 1.53 18.19 7.68
N THR A 44 2.38 17.39 8.32
CA THR A 44 2.13 16.81 9.63
C THR A 44 3.24 17.16 10.61
N ARG A 45 2.90 17.37 11.88
CA ARG A 45 3.88 17.61 12.96
C ARG A 45 4.31 16.31 13.66
N GLU A 46 3.44 15.32 13.67
CA GLU A 46 3.61 14.05 14.36
C GLU A 46 4.16 12.97 13.44
N ARG A 47 4.76 11.94 14.04
CA ARG A 47 5.13 10.72 13.34
C ARG A 47 3.86 9.88 13.15
N MET A 48 3.00 10.31 12.25
CA MET A 48 1.78 9.57 11.94
C MET A 48 2.12 8.50 10.90
N PRO A 49 1.82 7.23 11.19
CA PRO A 49 1.90 6.21 10.15
C PRO A 49 0.87 6.54 9.06
N VAL A 50 1.26 6.36 7.81
CA VAL A 50 0.35 6.44 6.66
C VAL A 50 -0.36 5.08 6.58
N PRO A 51 -1.65 4.98 6.97
CA PRO A 51 -2.36 3.71 6.88
C PRO A 51 -2.51 3.29 5.43
N MET A 52 -2.31 2.00 5.15
CA MET A 52 -2.40 1.42 3.82
C MET A 52 -3.41 0.28 3.77
N ALA A 53 -4.01 0.06 2.60
CA ALA A 53 -5.02 -0.98 2.39
C ALA A 53 -4.42 -2.39 2.50
N SER A 54 -3.21 -2.58 1.99
CA SER A 54 -2.50 -3.84 2.05
C SER A 54 -1.06 -3.65 2.52
N ARG A 55 -0.61 -4.56 3.37
CA ARG A 55 0.80 -4.73 3.71
C ARG A 55 1.41 -5.68 2.69
N THR A 56 2.64 -5.40 2.28
CA THR A 56 3.43 -6.24 1.41
C THR A 56 4.79 -6.53 2.04
N ASP A 57 5.30 -7.70 1.79
CA ASP A 57 6.63 -8.11 2.21
C ASP A 57 7.72 -7.49 1.32
N SER A 58 8.97 -7.71 1.68
CA SER A 58 10.14 -7.25 0.92
C SER A 58 10.10 -7.80 -0.51
N GLY A 59 10.43 -6.97 -1.48
CA GLY A 59 10.48 -7.34 -2.89
C GLY A 59 9.12 -7.40 -3.62
N VAL A 60 8.00 -7.28 -2.92
CA VAL A 60 6.67 -7.33 -3.55
C VAL A 60 6.35 -6.05 -4.28
N HIS A 61 6.18 -6.14 -5.61
CA HIS A 61 5.72 -5.03 -6.45
C HIS A 61 4.24 -4.79 -6.25
N VAL A 62 3.84 -3.53 -6.32
CA VAL A 62 2.44 -3.14 -6.18
C VAL A 62 2.03 -2.26 -7.35
N ARG A 63 1.05 -2.72 -8.10
CA ARG A 63 0.45 -1.92 -9.17
C ARG A 63 -0.44 -0.81 -8.62
N GLN A 64 -1.21 -1.12 -7.56
CA GLN A 64 -2.10 -0.18 -6.91
C GLN A 64 -2.34 -0.56 -5.46
N ASN A 65 -2.07 0.36 -4.55
CA ASN A 65 -2.44 0.32 -3.14
C ASN A 65 -3.12 1.65 -2.77
N GLY A 66 -3.83 1.67 -1.67
CA GLY A 66 -4.45 2.87 -1.13
C GLY A 66 -3.87 3.25 0.22
N GLY A 67 -3.75 4.53 0.44
CA GLY A 67 -3.38 5.11 1.73
C GLY A 67 -4.16 6.39 2.02
N PHE A 68 -4.01 6.96 3.20
CA PHE A 68 -4.52 8.29 3.48
C PHE A 68 -3.60 9.10 4.39
N ILE A 69 -3.82 10.40 4.36
CA ILE A 69 -3.26 11.38 5.29
C ILE A 69 -4.32 12.38 5.71
N ASP A 70 -4.30 12.79 6.97
CA ASP A 70 -5.12 13.89 7.47
C ASP A 70 -4.28 15.18 7.45
N ILE A 71 -4.75 16.20 6.70
CA ILE A 71 -4.12 17.52 6.58
C ILE A 71 -5.12 18.62 7.00
N ASP A 72 -4.63 19.85 7.15
CA ASP A 72 -5.52 21.00 7.44
C ASP A 72 -6.50 21.21 6.27
N GLN A 73 -7.80 21.38 6.58
CA GLN A 73 -8.85 21.60 5.58
C GLN A 73 -8.53 22.79 4.67
N ASN A 74 -8.12 23.93 5.25
CA ASN A 74 -7.74 25.12 4.47
C ASN A 74 -6.63 24.85 3.44
N ARG A 75 -5.71 23.93 3.78
CA ARG A 75 -4.65 23.53 2.85
C ARG A 75 -5.21 22.75 1.67
N TRP A 76 -6.11 21.82 1.94
CA TRP A 76 -6.78 21.06 0.89
C TRP A 76 -7.62 21.98 -0.02
N ASP A 77 -8.41 22.88 0.58
CA ASP A 77 -9.26 23.82 -0.15
C ASP A 77 -8.44 24.72 -1.09
N ALA A 78 -7.23 25.10 -0.66
CA ALA A 78 -6.35 25.92 -1.46
C ALA A 78 -5.65 25.18 -2.62
N MET A 79 -5.38 23.87 -2.47
CA MET A 79 -4.59 23.14 -3.47
C MET A 79 -5.40 22.12 -4.29
N GLY A 80 -6.45 21.54 -3.70
CA GLY A 80 -7.24 20.47 -4.30
C GLY A 80 -6.42 19.24 -4.72
N GLU A 81 -7.02 18.37 -5.50
CA GLU A 81 -6.38 17.17 -6.03
C GLU A 81 -5.13 17.51 -6.86
N ILE A 82 -5.25 18.44 -7.78
CA ILE A 82 -4.13 18.78 -8.70
C ILE A 82 -2.93 19.30 -7.91
N GLY A 83 -3.15 20.16 -6.93
CA GLY A 83 -2.08 20.68 -6.07
C GLY A 83 -1.45 19.60 -5.22
N PHE A 84 -2.24 18.68 -4.65
CA PHE A 84 -1.76 17.54 -3.90
C PHE A 84 -0.89 16.63 -4.78
N MET A 85 -1.39 16.24 -5.96
CA MET A 85 -0.67 15.39 -6.89
C MET A 85 0.66 15.99 -7.32
N LYS A 86 0.70 17.30 -7.60
CA LYS A 86 1.95 18.01 -7.93
C LYS A 86 2.91 18.05 -6.73
N ALA A 87 2.42 18.47 -5.56
CA ALA A 87 3.26 18.63 -4.38
C ALA A 87 3.89 17.31 -3.93
N VAL A 88 3.10 16.24 -3.88
CA VAL A 88 3.59 14.90 -3.49
C VAL A 88 4.43 14.30 -4.62
N GLY A 89 3.95 14.38 -5.86
CA GLY A 89 4.62 13.82 -7.05
C GLY A 89 6.04 14.33 -7.24
N HIS A 90 6.32 15.61 -6.93
CA HIS A 90 7.68 16.16 -6.97
C HIS A 90 8.61 15.65 -5.85
N GLN A 91 8.06 14.96 -4.85
CA GLN A 91 8.83 14.52 -3.68
C GLN A 91 9.02 13.01 -3.61
N ILE A 92 8.16 12.24 -4.27
CA ILE A 92 8.28 10.78 -4.31
C ILE A 92 9.46 10.38 -5.21
N PRO A 93 10.16 9.29 -4.87
CA PRO A 93 11.20 8.72 -5.74
C PRO A 93 10.56 8.01 -6.95
N ASP A 94 11.36 7.76 -7.99
CA ASP A 94 10.93 7.07 -9.22
C ASP A 94 10.39 5.65 -8.96
N SER A 95 10.73 5.07 -7.81
CA SER A 95 10.23 3.76 -7.38
C SER A 95 8.78 3.77 -6.88
N ILE A 96 8.17 4.96 -6.70
CA ILE A 96 6.75 5.12 -6.33
C ILE A 96 6.04 5.93 -7.41
N THR A 97 4.86 5.49 -7.80
CA THR A 97 3.97 6.23 -8.72
C THR A 97 2.71 6.61 -7.96
N LEU A 98 2.43 7.90 -7.86
CA LEU A 98 1.16 8.40 -7.34
C LEU A 98 0.12 8.36 -8.48
N ILE A 99 -1.05 7.80 -8.23
CA ILE A 99 -2.09 7.57 -9.25
C ILE A 99 -3.15 8.67 -9.20
N ASP A 100 -3.73 8.90 -8.04
CA ASP A 100 -4.72 9.94 -7.77
C ASP A 100 -4.85 10.22 -6.28
N ALA A 101 -5.65 11.25 -5.95
CA ALA A 101 -5.99 11.61 -4.57
C ALA A 101 -7.36 12.26 -4.53
N MET A 102 -8.09 12.05 -3.43
CA MET A 102 -9.40 12.67 -3.20
C MET A 102 -9.66 12.89 -1.72
N GLN A 103 -10.44 13.91 -1.39
CA GLN A 103 -10.98 14.05 -0.04
C GLN A 103 -12.06 13.00 0.17
N VAL A 104 -12.02 12.35 1.33
CA VAL A 104 -12.99 11.34 1.76
C VAL A 104 -13.55 11.67 3.14
N ASP A 105 -14.59 10.96 3.54
CA ASP A 105 -15.12 11.04 4.88
C ASP A 105 -14.04 10.73 5.94
N GLY A 106 -14.10 11.40 7.11
CA GLY A 106 -13.14 11.23 8.19
C GLY A 106 -13.09 9.82 8.79
N GLU A 107 -14.14 9.03 8.62
CA GLU A 107 -14.22 7.63 9.06
C GLU A 107 -13.75 6.64 7.99
N TRP A 108 -13.47 7.12 6.78
CA TRP A 108 -12.96 6.27 5.72
C TRP A 108 -11.61 5.65 6.09
N SER A 109 -11.46 4.36 5.77
CA SER A 109 -10.21 3.64 6.04
C SER A 109 -9.89 2.67 4.89
N PRO A 110 -8.67 2.67 4.39
CA PRO A 110 -8.24 1.74 3.34
C PRO A 110 -8.26 0.27 3.81
N ARG A 111 -8.28 0.03 5.11
CA ARG A 111 -8.40 -1.32 5.70
C ARG A 111 -9.74 -1.98 5.40
N ARG A 112 -10.78 -1.18 5.09
CA ARG A 112 -12.13 -1.64 4.71
C ARG A 112 -12.27 -1.88 3.21
N ALA A 113 -11.17 -2.17 2.51
CA ALA A 113 -11.22 -2.53 1.09
C ALA A 113 -12.10 -3.75 0.87
N LEU A 114 -12.97 -3.69 -0.15
CA LEU A 114 -13.92 -4.76 -0.47
C LEU A 114 -13.21 -6.03 -0.94
N HIS A 115 -12.11 -5.85 -1.67
CA HIS A 115 -11.28 -6.96 -2.15
C HIS A 115 -9.82 -6.51 -2.29
N ARG A 116 -8.93 -7.48 -2.36
CA ARG A 116 -7.50 -7.31 -2.67
C ARG A 116 -7.13 -8.34 -3.70
N THR A 117 -6.49 -7.92 -4.78
CA THR A 117 -6.04 -8.80 -5.86
C THR A 117 -4.53 -8.98 -5.76
N TYR A 118 -4.10 -10.23 -5.75
CA TYR A 118 -2.69 -10.61 -5.80
C TYR A 118 -2.43 -11.42 -7.05
N ARG A 119 -1.27 -11.21 -7.66
CA ARG A 119 -0.78 -11.99 -8.80
C ARG A 119 0.60 -12.54 -8.47
N TYR A 120 0.72 -13.84 -8.55
CA TYR A 120 2.01 -14.53 -8.45
C TYR A 120 2.49 -14.90 -9.86
N ARG A 121 3.77 -14.64 -10.11
CA ARG A 121 4.43 -15.00 -11.36
C ARG A 121 5.30 -16.22 -11.10
N LEU A 122 4.70 -17.38 -11.17
CA LEU A 122 5.33 -18.64 -10.80
C LEU A 122 6.52 -18.96 -11.72
N GLU A 123 6.43 -18.56 -12.99
CA GLU A 123 7.50 -18.69 -13.98
C GLU A 123 8.80 -17.94 -13.62
N CYS A 124 8.71 -16.98 -12.66
CA CYS A 124 9.87 -16.25 -12.16
C CYS A 124 10.51 -16.89 -10.91
N MET A 125 9.93 -17.97 -10.38
CA MET A 125 10.45 -18.64 -9.20
C MET A 125 11.62 -19.55 -9.58
N GLU A 126 12.69 -19.50 -8.78
CA GLU A 126 13.85 -20.38 -8.96
C GLU A 126 13.42 -21.85 -8.84
N GLY A 127 13.82 -22.66 -9.82
CA GLY A 127 13.46 -24.08 -9.86
C GLY A 127 12.03 -24.39 -10.30
N TRP A 128 11.26 -23.37 -10.74
CA TRP A 128 9.94 -23.61 -11.29
C TRP A 128 10.00 -24.48 -12.55
N VAL A 129 9.19 -25.51 -12.57
CA VAL A 129 8.95 -26.35 -13.76
C VAL A 129 7.46 -26.27 -14.03
N ASP A 130 7.06 -25.98 -15.26
CA ASP A 130 5.66 -25.91 -15.63
C ASP A 130 4.98 -27.26 -15.35
N PRO A 131 3.96 -27.28 -14.48
CA PRO A 131 3.19 -28.49 -14.22
C PRO A 131 2.31 -28.85 -15.40
N ASN A 132 1.77 -30.08 -15.40
CA ASN A 132 0.66 -30.40 -16.30
C ASN A 132 -0.48 -29.39 -16.10
N PRO A 133 -1.01 -28.75 -17.16
CA PRO A 133 -2.03 -27.71 -17.03
C PRO A 133 -3.31 -28.18 -16.30
N GLU A 134 -3.77 -29.40 -16.57
CA GLU A 134 -4.99 -29.95 -15.96
C GLU A 134 -4.80 -30.19 -14.45
N ASP A 135 -3.64 -30.74 -14.04
CA ASP A 135 -3.32 -30.97 -12.63
C ASP A 135 -3.17 -29.64 -11.90
N PHE A 136 -2.58 -28.63 -12.56
CA PHE A 136 -2.42 -27.29 -11.98
C PHE A 136 -3.76 -26.57 -11.82
N GLU A 137 -4.63 -26.63 -12.82
CA GLU A 137 -5.98 -26.06 -12.75
C GLU A 137 -6.79 -26.74 -11.65
N HIS A 138 -6.70 -28.06 -11.55
CA HIS A 138 -7.35 -28.80 -10.45
C HIS A 138 -6.84 -28.35 -9.08
N LEU A 139 -5.50 -28.22 -8.90
CA LEU A 139 -4.94 -27.73 -7.65
C LEU A 139 -5.43 -26.31 -7.31
N CYS A 140 -5.45 -25.41 -8.29
CA CYS A 140 -5.94 -24.03 -8.08
C CYS A 140 -7.41 -24.02 -7.64
N SER A 141 -8.26 -24.87 -8.24
CA SER A 141 -9.68 -24.95 -7.90
C SER A 141 -9.92 -25.37 -6.45
N LEU A 142 -9.01 -26.11 -5.82
CA LEU A 142 -9.09 -26.48 -4.41
C LEU A 142 -8.96 -25.28 -3.45
N PHE A 143 -8.42 -24.15 -3.94
CA PHE A 143 -8.24 -22.92 -3.17
C PHE A 143 -9.29 -21.86 -3.49
N GLU A 144 -10.24 -22.16 -4.37
CA GLU A 144 -11.35 -21.25 -4.68
C GLU A 144 -12.45 -21.33 -3.64
N GLY A 145 -13.07 -20.17 -3.34
CA GLY A 145 -14.20 -20.09 -2.42
C GLY A 145 -13.80 -19.78 -0.96
N GLU A 146 -14.71 -20.10 -0.05
CA GLU A 146 -14.51 -19.88 1.39
C GLU A 146 -14.00 -21.16 2.06
N HIS A 147 -12.87 -21.08 2.73
CA HIS A 147 -12.22 -22.19 3.41
C HIS A 147 -11.68 -21.78 4.78
N GLU A 148 -11.51 -22.76 5.65
CA GLU A 148 -10.72 -22.61 6.87
C GLU A 148 -9.22 -22.71 6.53
N TRP A 149 -8.50 -21.59 6.64
CA TRP A 149 -7.09 -21.47 6.22
C TRP A 149 -6.08 -21.67 7.34
N ASP A 150 -6.47 -22.25 8.48
CA ASP A 150 -5.64 -22.37 9.69
C ASP A 150 -4.27 -23.03 9.45
N ASN A 151 -4.21 -23.98 8.52
CA ASN A 151 -2.98 -24.66 8.15
C ASN A 151 -2.05 -23.85 7.25
N PHE A 152 -2.59 -22.78 6.62
CA PHE A 152 -1.85 -21.91 5.71
C PHE A 152 -1.59 -20.52 6.30
N CYS A 153 -2.14 -20.22 7.48
CA CYS A 153 -1.98 -18.97 8.17
C CYS A 153 -1.05 -19.10 9.37
N ARG A 154 -0.17 -18.12 9.56
CA ARG A 154 0.57 -17.99 10.81
C ARG A 154 -0.41 -17.60 11.91
N ARG A 155 -0.61 -18.44 12.91
CA ARG A 155 -1.43 -18.09 14.09
C ARG A 155 -0.80 -16.90 14.81
N GLU A 156 -1.57 -15.82 14.98
CA GLU A 156 -1.17 -14.76 15.89
C GLU A 156 -1.22 -15.35 17.32
N THR A 157 -0.05 -15.59 17.89
CA THR A 157 0.04 -15.82 19.33
C THR A 157 -0.37 -14.51 20.00
N ASN A 158 -1.55 -14.48 20.61
CA ASN A 158 -2.00 -13.39 21.46
C ASN A 158 -0.87 -13.08 22.47
N ARG A 159 -0.28 -11.89 22.32
CA ARG A 159 0.57 -11.27 23.34
C ARG A 159 -0.25 -10.28 24.13
#